data_5f32233fa59c809a7f255759137d516f
#
_entry.id   5f32233fa59c809a7f255759137d516f
#
_cell.length_a   1.000
_cell.length_b   1.000
_cell.length_c   1.000
_cell.angle_alpha   90.00
_cell.angle_beta   90.00
_cell.angle_gamma   90.00
#
_symmetry.space_group_name_H-M   'P 1'
#
loop_
_entity.id
_entity.type
_entity.pdbx_description
1 polymer ?
#
loop_
_entity_poly.entity_id
_entity_poly.type
_entity_poly.pdbx_seq_one_letter_code
_entity_poly.pdbx_strand_id
1 'polypeptide(L)'
;MHILWIAYFGLIAACSLIGAALCGLGLRQLPWLKRTEPVRNDHAPSISIIFAARDEAEKLPAALPTLLAQTYSDYEVVAVNDRSRDATLDILNQFARASKLLRVCNVTELPPKWLGKTHALDAGYRVARGEWLLFTDADVCFTPDVLSRAMALAEARGWDHLTLLAGIEMHGVWEIAAISYFGMVFVAGNGIWHINRPRSRAYNGVGAFQLVRREAYERSGGHKRLALEVIDDMKLGKIIKLAGFRSGTGVAFDEVRVRWQSGVRNVIAGVTKNMFAALGYNVMLAAGALLPPLAFSITPLLGVILATGWARVFAGIALATVLAMHAFVLGHAGQSPFYALTDPLGAILFDWMISRSVIVTLWQGGVKWRDTFYPLDELRKNMV
;
A
#
# COMPACT_ATOMS: atom_id res chain seq x y z
N MET A 1 -22.74 -26.56 26.01
CA MET A 1 -22.15 -26.31 24.69
C MET A 1 -23.02 -25.39 23.81
N HIS A 2 -24.34 -25.64 23.68
CA HIS A 2 -25.21 -24.84 22.78
C HIS A 2 -25.25 -23.33 23.11
N ILE A 3 -25.34 -22.98 24.39
CA ILE A 3 -25.32 -21.58 24.84
C ILE A 3 -23.97 -20.87 24.50
N LEU A 4 -22.84 -21.57 24.62
CA LEU A 4 -21.52 -21.01 24.26
C LEU A 4 -21.41 -20.69 22.77
N TRP A 5 -21.96 -21.52 21.89
CA TRP A 5 -22.00 -21.26 20.46
C TRP A 5 -22.90 -20.07 20.11
N ILE A 6 -24.05 -19.93 20.78
CA ILE A 6 -24.93 -18.76 20.62
C ILE A 6 -24.21 -17.49 21.04
N ALA A 7 -23.56 -17.51 22.22
CA ALA A 7 -22.80 -16.36 22.71
C ALA A 7 -21.63 -15.98 21.79
N TYR A 8 -20.86 -16.99 21.32
CA TYR A 8 -19.74 -16.77 20.42
C TYR A 8 -20.19 -16.13 19.09
N PHE A 9 -21.13 -16.76 18.37
CA PHE A 9 -21.59 -16.24 17.09
C PHE A 9 -22.37 -14.94 17.24
N GLY A 10 -23.08 -14.73 18.37
CA GLY A 10 -23.72 -13.46 18.69
C GLY A 10 -22.70 -12.33 18.84
N LEU A 11 -21.59 -12.59 19.52
CA LEU A 11 -20.49 -11.62 19.66
C LEU A 11 -19.85 -11.33 18.29
N ILE A 12 -19.54 -12.37 17.49
CA ILE A 12 -18.95 -12.21 16.16
C ILE A 12 -19.89 -11.40 15.25
N ALA A 13 -21.19 -11.69 15.25
CA ALA A 13 -22.18 -10.94 14.47
C ALA A 13 -22.22 -9.45 14.89
N ALA A 14 -22.25 -9.17 16.19
CA ALA A 14 -22.24 -7.80 16.70
C ALA A 14 -20.95 -7.06 16.31
N CYS A 15 -19.79 -7.69 16.49
CA CYS A 15 -18.50 -7.13 16.07
C CYS A 15 -18.43 -6.89 14.55
N SER A 16 -18.95 -7.82 13.73
CA SER A 16 -19.00 -7.67 12.27
C SER A 16 -19.87 -6.48 11.86
N LEU A 17 -21.06 -6.35 12.42
CA LEU A 17 -21.98 -5.23 12.14
C LEU A 17 -21.36 -3.88 12.53
N ILE A 18 -20.79 -3.80 13.73
CA ILE A 18 -20.10 -2.58 14.20
C ILE A 18 -18.91 -2.26 13.30
N GLY A 19 -18.08 -3.26 13.00
CA GLY A 19 -16.91 -3.09 12.13
C GLY A 19 -17.30 -2.63 10.73
N ALA A 20 -18.32 -3.22 10.12
CA ALA A 20 -18.84 -2.83 8.82
C ALA A 20 -19.40 -1.40 8.83
N ALA A 21 -20.15 -1.03 9.87
CA ALA A 21 -20.66 0.34 10.01
C ALA A 21 -19.53 1.37 10.15
N LEU A 22 -18.53 1.09 11.01
CA LEU A 22 -17.37 1.97 11.19
C LEU A 22 -16.54 2.08 9.90
N CYS A 23 -16.32 0.98 9.19
CA CYS A 23 -15.62 0.96 7.91
C CYS A 23 -16.38 1.78 6.85
N GLY A 24 -17.68 1.54 6.70
CA GLY A 24 -18.52 2.25 5.74
C GLY A 24 -18.60 3.76 6.01
N LEU A 25 -18.74 4.17 7.28
CA LEU A 25 -18.69 5.58 7.67
C LEU A 25 -17.29 6.19 7.46
N GLY A 26 -16.25 5.41 7.76
CA GLY A 26 -14.87 5.85 7.58
C GLY A 26 -14.50 6.07 6.12
N LEU A 27 -14.84 5.14 5.24
CA LEU A 27 -14.57 5.23 3.80
C LEU A 27 -15.29 6.41 3.15
N ARG A 28 -16.49 6.78 3.62
CA ARG A 28 -17.20 7.97 3.15
C ARG A 28 -16.48 9.28 3.47
N GLN A 29 -15.58 9.29 4.46
CA GLN A 29 -14.79 10.47 4.84
C GLN A 29 -13.54 10.64 3.97
N LEU A 30 -13.13 9.61 3.21
CA LEU A 30 -11.98 9.71 2.34
C LEU A 30 -12.32 10.54 1.11
N PRO A 31 -11.49 11.55 0.76
CA PRO A 31 -11.67 12.31 -0.45
C PRO A 31 -11.31 11.44 -1.67
N TRP A 32 -12.15 11.57 -2.71
CA TRP A 32 -11.91 10.95 -4.01
C TRP A 32 -11.20 11.93 -4.93
N LEU A 33 -10.08 11.53 -5.50
CA LEU A 33 -9.27 12.40 -6.36
C LEU A 33 -10.08 12.94 -7.54
N LYS A 34 -10.90 12.11 -8.18
CA LYS A 34 -11.77 12.47 -9.30
C LYS A 34 -12.79 13.58 -8.99
N ARG A 35 -13.08 13.82 -7.71
CA ARG A 35 -14.00 14.90 -7.25
C ARG A 35 -13.27 16.18 -6.91
N THR A 36 -11.94 16.20 -6.97
CA THR A 36 -11.12 17.37 -6.71
C THR A 36 -10.85 18.08 -8.02
N GLU A 37 -11.18 19.37 -8.12
CA GLU A 37 -10.85 20.17 -9.29
C GLU A 37 -9.33 20.33 -9.41
N PRO A 38 -8.76 20.20 -10.62
CA PRO A 38 -7.33 20.40 -10.83
C PRO A 38 -6.87 21.82 -10.47
N VAL A 39 -5.66 21.96 -9.96
CA VAL A 39 -5.03 23.29 -9.84
C VAL A 39 -4.86 23.87 -11.23
N ARG A 40 -5.33 25.10 -11.42
CA ARG A 40 -5.21 25.88 -12.67
C ARG A 40 -4.21 27.03 -12.57
N ASN A 41 -3.33 26.99 -11.58
CA ASN A 41 -2.55 28.17 -11.22
C ASN A 41 -1.13 28.10 -11.82
N ASP A 42 -0.69 29.15 -12.50
CA ASP A 42 0.67 29.29 -13.06
C ASP A 42 1.74 29.40 -11.95
N HIS A 43 1.33 29.54 -10.70
CA HIS A 43 2.18 29.59 -9.50
C HIS A 43 2.08 28.34 -8.64
N ALA A 44 1.63 27.22 -9.20
CA ALA A 44 1.61 25.95 -8.47
C ALA A 44 3.03 25.50 -8.10
N PRO A 45 3.25 24.95 -6.87
CA PRO A 45 4.58 24.57 -6.42
C PRO A 45 5.17 23.46 -7.29
N SER A 46 6.49 23.49 -7.50
CA SER A 46 7.18 22.50 -8.33
C SER A 46 7.15 21.09 -7.72
N ILE A 47 7.00 20.05 -8.56
CA ILE A 47 6.93 18.65 -8.13
C ILE A 47 8.06 17.84 -8.78
N SER A 48 8.79 17.03 -7.99
CA SER A 48 9.67 16.00 -8.52
C SER A 48 9.02 14.63 -8.33
N ILE A 49 8.69 13.93 -9.41
CA ILE A 49 8.31 12.52 -9.38
C ILE A 49 9.57 11.68 -9.28
N ILE A 50 9.69 10.85 -8.26
CA ILE A 50 10.87 10.03 -7.98
C ILE A 50 10.46 8.57 -7.92
N PHE A 51 11.10 7.72 -8.72
CA PHE A 51 10.91 6.29 -8.65
C PHE A 51 12.21 5.51 -8.80
N ALA A 52 12.27 4.35 -8.15
CA ALA A 52 13.37 3.40 -8.27
C ALA A 52 12.97 2.27 -9.23
N ALA A 53 13.81 1.99 -10.23
CA ALA A 53 13.62 0.91 -11.17
C ALA A 53 14.76 -0.11 -11.05
N ARG A 54 14.43 -1.39 -10.89
CA ARG A 54 15.38 -2.50 -10.90
C ARG A 54 14.79 -3.70 -11.62
N ASP A 55 15.32 -4.01 -12.80
CA ASP A 55 14.83 -5.08 -13.66
C ASP A 55 13.32 -4.90 -13.97
N GLU A 56 12.96 -3.70 -14.50
CA GLU A 56 11.58 -3.28 -14.82
C GLU A 56 11.40 -3.02 -16.33
N ALA A 57 12.26 -3.58 -17.18
CA ALA A 57 12.23 -3.35 -18.63
C ALA A 57 10.88 -3.68 -19.28
N GLU A 58 10.15 -4.67 -18.75
CA GLU A 58 8.85 -5.09 -19.26
C GLU A 58 7.75 -4.04 -18.97
N LYS A 59 7.79 -3.39 -17.80
CA LYS A 59 6.71 -2.52 -17.31
C LYS A 59 6.92 -1.04 -17.63
N LEU A 60 8.16 -0.59 -17.66
CA LEU A 60 8.50 0.81 -17.92
C LEU A 60 7.90 1.40 -19.21
N PRO A 61 7.84 0.68 -20.35
CA PRO A 61 7.25 1.23 -21.57
C PRO A 61 5.76 1.60 -21.44
N ALA A 62 5.04 0.97 -20.54
CA ALA A 62 3.64 1.31 -20.24
C ALA A 62 3.51 2.42 -19.21
N ALA A 63 4.31 2.41 -18.14
CA ALA A 63 4.18 3.32 -17.02
C ALA A 63 4.83 4.70 -17.27
N LEU A 64 6.08 4.73 -17.73
CA LEU A 64 6.86 5.97 -17.87
C LEU A 64 6.22 7.03 -18.76
N PRO A 65 5.61 6.71 -19.92
CA PRO A 65 4.89 7.71 -20.73
C PRO A 65 3.79 8.41 -19.94
N THR A 66 3.10 7.72 -19.03
CA THR A 66 2.00 8.30 -18.24
C THR A 66 2.51 9.31 -17.21
N LEU A 67 3.70 9.08 -16.66
CA LEU A 67 4.37 10.03 -15.75
C LEU A 67 4.87 11.27 -16.49
N LEU A 68 5.28 11.11 -17.75
CA LEU A 68 5.77 12.21 -18.61
C LEU A 68 4.65 13.02 -19.28
N ALA A 69 3.39 12.53 -19.22
CA ALA A 69 2.24 13.16 -19.86
C ALA A 69 1.33 13.91 -18.87
N GLN A 70 1.86 14.35 -17.73
CA GLN A 70 1.06 15.07 -16.74
C GLN A 70 0.76 16.51 -17.20
N THR A 71 -0.46 16.97 -16.96
CA THR A 71 -0.93 18.33 -17.28
C THR A 71 -0.61 19.34 -16.17
N TYR A 72 0.49 19.15 -15.47
CA TYR A 72 0.96 20.03 -14.40
C TYR A 72 2.07 20.95 -14.95
N SER A 73 2.07 22.23 -14.56
CA SER A 73 2.92 23.25 -15.18
C SER A 73 4.41 23.09 -14.88
N ASP A 74 4.75 22.78 -13.63
CA ASP A 74 6.13 22.70 -13.17
C ASP A 74 6.43 21.37 -12.46
N TYR A 75 6.93 20.40 -13.23
CA TYR A 75 7.35 19.11 -12.67
C TYR A 75 8.54 18.53 -13.44
N GLU A 76 9.25 17.65 -12.77
CA GLU A 76 10.30 16.79 -13.35
C GLU A 76 10.06 15.33 -12.94
N VAL A 77 10.64 14.41 -13.68
CA VAL A 77 10.67 12.98 -13.39
C VAL A 77 12.11 12.56 -13.14
N VAL A 78 12.40 12.00 -11.98
CA VAL A 78 13.70 11.45 -11.59
C VAL A 78 13.59 9.93 -11.53
N ALA A 79 14.07 9.25 -12.55
CA ALA A 79 14.14 7.80 -12.62
C ALA A 79 15.48 7.32 -12.08
N VAL A 80 15.46 6.47 -11.07
CA VAL A 80 16.69 5.90 -10.51
C VAL A 80 16.83 4.45 -10.94
N ASN A 81 17.81 4.17 -11.81
CA ASN A 81 18.20 2.81 -12.11
C ASN A 81 19.00 2.22 -10.94
N ASP A 82 18.43 1.24 -10.24
CA ASP A 82 19.06 0.56 -9.11
C ASP A 82 19.72 -0.74 -9.55
N ARG A 83 20.91 -0.65 -10.19
CA ARG A 83 21.73 -1.82 -10.53
C ARG A 83 20.99 -2.87 -11.38
N SER A 84 20.14 -2.43 -12.33
CA SER A 84 19.44 -3.35 -13.23
C SER A 84 20.39 -4.13 -14.11
N ARG A 85 20.01 -5.36 -14.45
CA ARG A 85 20.78 -6.29 -15.31
C ARG A 85 20.10 -6.53 -16.65
N ASP A 86 18.87 -6.04 -16.81
CA ASP A 86 18.08 -6.11 -18.04
C ASP A 86 18.15 -4.79 -18.82
N ALA A 87 17.29 -4.60 -19.79
CA ALA A 87 17.24 -3.40 -20.63
C ALA A 87 16.67 -2.14 -19.91
N THR A 88 16.43 -2.17 -18.59
CA THR A 88 15.84 -1.05 -17.84
C THR A 88 16.60 0.27 -18.06
N LEU A 89 17.93 0.27 -17.91
CA LEU A 89 18.73 1.49 -18.08
C LEU A 89 18.68 2.03 -19.51
N ASP A 90 18.71 1.15 -20.50
CA ASP A 90 18.66 1.54 -21.92
C ASP A 90 17.31 2.19 -22.26
N ILE A 91 16.21 1.61 -21.75
CA ILE A 91 14.87 2.17 -21.91
C ILE A 91 14.78 3.55 -21.24
N LEU A 92 15.25 3.70 -19.99
CA LEU A 92 15.25 4.99 -19.31
C LEU A 92 16.05 6.04 -20.10
N ASN A 93 17.24 5.70 -20.61
CA ASN A 93 18.06 6.59 -21.41
C ASN A 93 17.41 6.95 -22.76
N GLN A 94 16.68 6.03 -23.38
CA GLN A 94 15.92 6.31 -24.59
C GLN A 94 14.84 7.37 -24.33
N PHE A 95 14.04 7.23 -23.26
CA PHE A 95 13.04 8.22 -22.89
C PHE A 95 13.65 9.56 -22.47
N ALA A 96 14.80 9.57 -21.78
CA ALA A 96 15.48 10.80 -21.38
C ALA A 96 16.02 11.60 -22.59
N ARG A 97 16.40 10.94 -23.69
CA ARG A 97 16.75 11.64 -24.94
C ARG A 97 15.54 12.29 -25.61
N ALA A 98 14.34 11.72 -25.41
CA ALA A 98 13.10 12.21 -26.01
C ALA A 98 12.39 13.28 -25.15
N SER A 99 12.63 13.32 -23.85
CA SER A 99 11.95 14.24 -22.93
C SER A 99 12.91 14.94 -21.98
N LYS A 100 12.88 16.28 -21.97
CA LYS A 100 13.65 17.11 -21.03
C LYS A 100 13.14 17.02 -19.58
N LEU A 101 11.92 16.49 -19.39
CA LEU A 101 11.34 16.30 -18.06
C LEU A 101 11.98 15.13 -17.31
N LEU A 102 12.57 14.16 -18.03
CA LEU A 102 13.15 12.97 -17.42
C LEU A 102 14.64 13.14 -17.16
N ARG A 103 15.01 12.92 -15.91
CA ARG A 103 16.39 12.77 -15.47
C ARG A 103 16.63 11.35 -15.00
N VAL A 104 17.69 10.71 -15.52
CA VAL A 104 18.10 9.37 -15.10
C VAL A 104 19.26 9.47 -14.11
N CYS A 105 19.09 8.85 -12.94
CA CYS A 105 20.15 8.65 -11.95
C CYS A 105 20.53 7.17 -11.97
N ASN A 106 21.81 6.86 -12.18
CA ASN A 106 22.28 5.49 -12.22
C ASN A 106 23.05 5.15 -10.94
N VAL A 107 22.48 4.26 -10.13
CA VAL A 107 23.11 3.69 -8.94
C VAL A 107 23.82 2.41 -9.36
N THR A 108 25.12 2.34 -9.14
CA THR A 108 25.97 1.18 -9.49
C THR A 108 26.30 0.29 -8.32
N GLU A 109 26.28 0.85 -7.09
CA GLU A 109 26.64 0.14 -5.86
C GLU A 109 25.59 0.35 -4.77
N LEU A 110 25.42 -0.65 -3.92
CA LEU A 110 24.58 -0.56 -2.73
C LEU A 110 25.47 -0.42 -1.50
N PRO A 111 25.44 0.74 -0.81
CA PRO A 111 26.18 0.90 0.42
C PRO A 111 25.71 -0.07 1.52
N PRO A 112 26.59 -0.48 2.43
CA PRO A 112 26.19 -1.28 3.59
C PRO A 112 25.09 -0.60 4.38
N LYS A 113 24.22 -1.40 5.00
CA LYS A 113 23.09 -0.95 5.82
C LYS A 113 22.01 -0.16 5.05
N TRP A 114 21.85 -0.45 3.77
CA TRP A 114 20.76 0.06 2.96
C TRP A 114 20.01 -1.06 2.26
N LEU A 115 18.68 -0.94 2.17
CA LEU A 115 17.89 -1.66 1.17
C LEU A 115 18.03 -0.97 -0.18
N GLY A 116 18.00 -1.74 -1.28
CA GLY A 116 18.18 -1.17 -2.63
C GLY A 116 17.15 -0.09 -2.94
N LYS A 117 15.86 -0.35 -2.69
CA LYS A 117 14.77 0.60 -2.96
C LYS A 117 14.96 1.90 -2.18
N THR A 118 15.17 1.82 -0.87
CA THR A 118 15.32 3.01 -0.01
C THR A 118 16.56 3.83 -0.38
N HIS A 119 17.68 3.15 -0.73
CA HIS A 119 18.87 3.83 -1.23
C HIS A 119 18.63 4.54 -2.57
N ALA A 120 17.96 3.87 -3.51
CA ALA A 120 17.64 4.46 -4.80
C ALA A 120 16.72 5.67 -4.66
N LEU A 121 15.69 5.60 -3.80
CA LEU A 121 14.80 6.73 -3.54
C LEU A 121 15.52 7.91 -2.85
N ASP A 122 16.47 7.63 -1.94
CA ASP A 122 17.32 8.68 -1.35
C ASP A 122 18.26 9.30 -2.40
N ALA A 123 18.83 8.51 -3.29
CA ALA A 123 19.65 9.01 -4.40
C ALA A 123 18.84 9.89 -5.36
N GLY A 124 17.60 9.48 -5.68
CA GLY A 124 16.68 10.28 -6.49
C GLY A 124 16.30 11.60 -5.81
N TYR A 125 16.01 11.57 -4.52
CA TYR A 125 15.74 12.77 -3.73
C TYR A 125 16.89 13.79 -3.80
N ARG A 126 18.13 13.35 -3.71
CA ARG A 126 19.32 14.25 -3.71
C ARG A 126 19.48 15.04 -5.00
N VAL A 127 18.96 14.57 -6.12
CA VAL A 127 19.01 15.26 -7.41
C VAL A 127 17.70 15.93 -7.79
N ALA A 128 16.64 15.68 -7.06
CA ALA A 128 15.31 16.26 -7.22
C ALA A 128 15.30 17.74 -6.82
N ARG A 129 14.53 18.58 -7.55
CA ARG A 129 14.49 20.05 -7.36
C ARG A 129 13.16 20.57 -6.86
N GLY A 130 12.07 19.78 -6.98
CA GLY A 130 10.71 20.19 -6.65
C GLY A 130 10.54 20.56 -5.18
N GLU A 131 9.65 21.49 -4.91
CA GLU A 131 9.19 21.84 -3.56
C GLU A 131 8.37 20.72 -2.93
N TRP A 132 7.77 19.90 -3.79
CA TRP A 132 7.10 18.67 -3.42
C TRP A 132 7.77 17.48 -4.07
N LEU A 133 7.81 16.39 -3.35
CA LEU A 133 8.40 15.12 -3.77
C LEU A 133 7.29 14.10 -3.90
N LEU A 134 7.12 13.52 -5.08
CA LEU A 134 6.21 12.41 -5.29
C LEU A 134 7.00 11.12 -5.44
N PHE A 135 6.95 10.27 -4.43
CA PHE A 135 7.51 8.92 -4.50
C PHE A 135 6.46 7.96 -5.08
N THR A 136 6.87 7.17 -6.09
CA THR A 136 6.02 6.17 -6.75
C THR A 136 6.85 4.94 -7.13
N ASP A 137 6.19 3.82 -7.43
CA ASP A 137 6.85 2.64 -7.99
C ASP A 137 6.97 2.77 -9.53
N ALA A 138 7.91 2.04 -10.13
CA ALA A 138 8.26 2.15 -11.55
C ALA A 138 7.19 1.60 -12.51
N ASP A 139 6.21 0.87 -12.00
CA ASP A 139 5.16 0.18 -12.75
C ASP A 139 3.76 0.78 -12.55
N VAL A 140 3.69 1.99 -12.02
CA VAL A 140 2.43 2.71 -11.75
C VAL A 140 2.09 3.62 -12.93
N CYS A 141 0.83 3.54 -13.38
CA CYS A 141 0.29 4.38 -14.44
C CYS A 141 -0.61 5.48 -13.87
N PHE A 142 -0.48 6.71 -14.36
CA PHE A 142 -1.26 7.88 -13.96
C PHE A 142 -2.16 8.39 -15.09
N THR A 143 -3.35 8.90 -14.76
CA THR A 143 -4.06 9.77 -15.70
C THR A 143 -3.37 11.15 -15.79
N PRO A 144 -3.58 11.91 -16.89
CA PRO A 144 -2.84 13.16 -17.11
C PRO A 144 -3.01 14.23 -16.03
N ASP A 145 -4.08 14.22 -15.26
CA ASP A 145 -4.44 15.25 -14.29
C ASP A 145 -4.17 14.87 -12.82
N VAL A 146 -3.50 13.74 -12.59
CA VAL A 146 -3.21 13.24 -11.23
C VAL A 146 -2.43 14.24 -10.40
N LEU A 147 -1.34 14.82 -10.94
CA LEU A 147 -0.53 15.78 -10.18
C LEU A 147 -1.32 17.02 -9.79
N SER A 148 -2.04 17.60 -10.73
CA SER A 148 -2.81 18.82 -10.49
C SER A 148 -3.95 18.62 -9.47
N ARG A 149 -4.65 17.47 -9.54
CA ARG A 149 -5.68 17.13 -8.55
C ARG A 149 -5.10 16.79 -7.18
N ALA A 150 -3.99 16.04 -7.14
CA ALA A 150 -3.33 15.66 -5.88
C ALA A 150 -2.80 16.90 -5.15
N MET A 151 -2.20 17.85 -5.88
CA MET A 151 -1.74 19.11 -5.31
C MET A 151 -2.89 19.93 -4.77
N ALA A 152 -3.97 20.10 -5.56
CA ALA A 152 -5.18 20.78 -5.13
C ALA A 152 -5.77 20.19 -3.84
N LEU A 153 -5.81 18.85 -3.76
CA LEU A 153 -6.32 18.15 -2.58
C LEU A 153 -5.41 18.38 -1.36
N ALA A 154 -4.09 18.30 -1.52
CA ALA A 154 -3.13 18.50 -0.45
C ALA A 154 -3.23 19.93 0.11
N GLU A 155 -3.28 20.93 -0.76
CA GLU A 155 -3.41 22.35 -0.37
C GLU A 155 -4.76 22.64 0.30
N ALA A 156 -5.88 22.22 -0.30
CA ALA A 156 -7.21 22.43 0.26
C ALA A 156 -7.40 21.83 1.66
N ARG A 157 -6.68 20.74 1.95
CA ARG A 157 -6.71 20.06 3.27
C ARG A 157 -5.56 20.51 4.19
N GLY A 158 -4.62 21.29 3.68
CA GLY A 158 -3.41 21.70 4.38
C GLY A 158 -2.58 20.49 4.82
N TRP A 159 -2.45 19.47 3.95
CA TRP A 159 -1.63 18.30 4.20
C TRP A 159 -0.22 18.50 3.66
N ASP A 160 0.77 18.09 4.43
CA ASP A 160 2.18 18.07 4.04
C ASP A 160 2.58 16.72 3.42
N HIS A 161 1.73 15.70 3.59
CA HIS A 161 1.87 14.37 3.02
C HIS A 161 0.51 13.84 2.59
N LEU A 162 0.40 13.45 1.32
CA LEU A 162 -0.79 12.85 0.73
C LEU A 162 -0.44 11.47 0.17
N THR A 163 -1.13 10.44 0.64
CA THR A 163 -1.10 9.10 0.06
C THR A 163 -2.39 8.84 -0.69
N LEU A 164 -2.30 8.29 -1.90
CA LEU A 164 -3.47 7.87 -2.66
C LEU A 164 -3.58 6.35 -2.71
N LEU A 165 -4.78 5.85 -2.45
CA LEU A 165 -5.12 4.45 -2.69
C LEU A 165 -5.29 4.24 -4.19
N ALA A 166 -4.38 3.47 -4.77
CA ALA A 166 -4.38 3.14 -6.20
C ALA A 166 -5.33 2.01 -6.54
N GLY A 167 -5.84 1.99 -7.76
CA GLY A 167 -6.52 0.84 -8.34
C GLY A 167 -5.52 -0.28 -8.64
N ILE A 168 -5.76 -1.46 -8.09
CA ILE A 168 -4.92 -2.63 -8.33
C ILE A 168 -5.58 -3.48 -9.41
N GLU A 169 -4.86 -3.71 -10.50
CA GLU A 169 -5.30 -4.64 -11.54
C GLU A 169 -5.14 -6.08 -11.07
N MET A 170 -6.23 -6.84 -11.10
CA MET A 170 -6.28 -8.21 -10.63
C MET A 170 -6.91 -9.11 -11.69
N HIS A 171 -6.34 -10.30 -11.93
CA HIS A 171 -6.83 -11.25 -12.91
C HIS A 171 -6.98 -12.66 -12.29
N GLY A 172 -8.12 -13.29 -12.59
CA GLY A 172 -8.43 -14.65 -12.11
C GLY A 172 -8.81 -14.72 -10.62
N VAL A 173 -9.53 -15.78 -10.28
CA VAL A 173 -10.18 -15.94 -8.96
C VAL A 173 -9.19 -15.93 -7.80
N TRP A 174 -8.04 -16.61 -7.94
CA TRP A 174 -7.07 -16.77 -6.87
C TRP A 174 -6.32 -15.46 -6.53
N GLU A 175 -6.01 -14.70 -7.57
CA GLU A 175 -5.36 -13.40 -7.41
C GLU A 175 -6.33 -12.39 -6.79
N ILE A 176 -7.57 -12.35 -7.29
CA ILE A 176 -8.61 -11.49 -6.76
C ILE A 176 -8.89 -11.84 -5.29
N ALA A 177 -9.04 -13.14 -4.94
CA ALA A 177 -9.24 -13.56 -3.56
C ALA A 177 -8.12 -13.08 -2.63
N ALA A 178 -6.86 -13.25 -3.03
CA ALA A 178 -5.71 -12.88 -2.20
C ALA A 178 -5.57 -11.36 -2.05
N ILE A 179 -5.63 -10.62 -3.16
CA ILE A 179 -5.37 -9.17 -3.17
C ILE A 179 -6.54 -8.39 -2.61
N SER A 180 -7.79 -8.75 -2.94
CA SER A 180 -8.96 -8.05 -2.42
C SER A 180 -9.12 -8.23 -0.91
N TYR A 181 -8.88 -9.44 -0.41
CA TYR A 181 -8.88 -9.69 1.02
C TYR A 181 -7.77 -8.92 1.74
N PHE A 182 -6.54 -8.94 1.19
CA PHE A 182 -5.44 -8.14 1.69
C PHE A 182 -5.80 -6.65 1.73
N GLY A 183 -6.37 -6.12 0.64
CA GLY A 183 -6.83 -4.72 0.54
C GLY A 183 -7.91 -4.39 1.57
N MET A 184 -8.87 -5.28 1.78
CA MET A 184 -9.91 -5.11 2.80
C MET A 184 -9.31 -5.05 4.21
N VAL A 185 -8.42 -5.98 4.57
CA VAL A 185 -7.72 -5.97 5.86
C VAL A 185 -6.83 -4.74 6.01
N PHE A 186 -6.15 -4.31 4.94
CA PHE A 186 -5.33 -3.10 4.94
C PHE A 186 -6.17 -1.86 5.24
N VAL A 187 -7.32 -1.71 4.58
CA VAL A 187 -8.22 -0.55 4.75
C VAL A 187 -8.89 -0.58 6.13
N ALA A 188 -9.53 -1.69 6.48
CA ALA A 188 -10.31 -1.81 7.71
C ALA A 188 -9.41 -1.94 8.95
N GLY A 189 -8.37 -2.78 8.88
CA GLY A 189 -7.47 -3.05 10.00
C GLY A 189 -6.61 -1.85 10.39
N ASN A 190 -6.18 -1.02 9.43
CA ASN A 190 -5.42 0.19 9.73
C ASN A 190 -6.31 1.41 10.01
N GLY A 191 -7.63 1.32 9.80
CA GLY A 191 -8.53 2.45 10.01
C GLY A 191 -8.07 3.69 9.27
N ILE A 192 -7.78 3.56 7.96
CA ILE A 192 -7.08 4.56 7.14
C ILE A 192 -7.75 5.95 7.15
N TRP A 193 -9.05 6.04 7.41
CA TRP A 193 -9.79 7.30 7.57
C TRP A 193 -9.38 8.11 8.82
N HIS A 194 -8.75 7.45 9.80
CA HIS A 194 -8.24 8.14 10.99
C HIS A 194 -6.96 8.93 10.72
N ILE A 195 -6.26 8.65 9.62
CA ILE A 195 -5.01 9.32 9.23
C ILE A 195 -5.25 10.81 9.00
N ASN A 196 -6.40 11.15 8.41
CA ASN A 196 -6.81 12.51 8.09
C ASN A 196 -7.11 13.36 9.34
N ARG A 197 -7.13 12.75 10.55
CA ARG A 197 -7.35 13.46 11.80
C ARG A 197 -6.02 13.93 12.38
N PRO A 198 -5.82 15.23 12.68
CA PRO A 198 -4.53 15.78 13.13
C PRO A 198 -3.99 15.12 14.41
N ARG A 199 -4.87 14.77 15.33
CA ARG A 199 -4.50 14.15 16.63
C ARG A 199 -4.36 12.62 16.57
N SER A 200 -4.69 11.99 15.47
CA SER A 200 -4.58 10.53 15.34
C SER A 200 -3.11 10.11 15.16
N ARG A 201 -2.73 9.01 15.82
CA ARG A 201 -1.43 8.36 15.60
C ARG A 201 -1.44 7.41 14.39
N ALA A 202 -2.59 7.19 13.75
CA ALA A 202 -2.69 6.37 12.55
C ALA A 202 -1.85 7.00 11.42
N TYR A 203 -1.16 6.16 10.69
CA TYR A 203 -0.32 6.55 9.55
C TYR A 203 -0.57 5.61 8.38
N ASN A 204 -0.25 6.06 7.19
CA ASN A 204 -0.32 5.28 5.96
C ASN A 204 0.78 5.71 5.00
N GLY A 205 1.14 4.81 4.11
CA GLY A 205 1.96 5.03 2.95
C GLY A 205 1.69 3.91 1.95
N VAL A 206 1.62 4.26 0.69
CA VAL A 206 1.41 3.31 -0.42
C VAL A 206 2.46 3.60 -1.47
N GLY A 207 3.25 2.60 -1.86
CA GLY A 207 4.33 2.74 -2.82
C GLY A 207 3.89 3.31 -4.17
N ALA A 208 2.62 3.13 -4.54
CA ALA A 208 2.07 3.67 -5.77
C ALA A 208 1.98 5.20 -5.81
N PHE A 209 1.76 5.86 -4.67
CA PHE A 209 1.65 7.33 -4.65
C PHE A 209 1.85 7.91 -3.25
N GLN A 210 2.91 8.67 -3.06
CA GLN A 210 3.18 9.46 -1.84
C GLN A 210 3.72 10.83 -2.21
N LEU A 211 2.87 11.85 -2.17
CA LEU A 211 3.22 13.25 -2.38
C LEU A 211 3.57 13.89 -1.03
N VAL A 212 4.79 14.40 -0.90
CA VAL A 212 5.34 14.91 0.36
C VAL A 212 5.96 16.29 0.15
N ARG A 213 5.64 17.27 0.99
CA ARG A 213 6.34 18.54 1.03
C ARG A 213 7.82 18.32 1.36
N ARG A 214 8.74 18.90 0.62
CA ARG A 214 10.19 18.71 0.81
C ARG A 214 10.62 18.95 2.26
N GLU A 215 10.14 20.03 2.87
CA GLU A 215 10.44 20.34 4.28
C GLU A 215 10.00 19.19 5.22
N ALA A 216 8.81 18.62 5.00
CA ALA A 216 8.31 17.51 5.81
C ALA A 216 9.16 16.24 5.63
N TYR A 217 9.60 15.96 4.40
CA TYR A 217 10.52 14.87 4.11
C TYR A 217 11.88 15.06 4.81
N GLU A 218 12.48 16.21 4.68
CA GLU A 218 13.80 16.52 5.27
C GLU A 218 13.77 16.48 6.80
N ARG A 219 12.82 17.15 7.41
CA ARG A 219 12.69 17.20 8.88
C ARG A 219 12.28 15.86 9.49
N SER A 220 11.62 14.99 8.77
CA SER A 220 11.33 13.62 9.23
C SER A 220 12.52 12.67 9.13
N GLY A 221 13.57 13.04 8.37
CA GLY A 221 14.77 12.24 8.11
C GLY A 221 14.72 11.43 6.82
N GLY A 222 13.60 11.45 6.09
CA GLY A 222 13.43 10.85 4.78
C GLY A 222 13.84 9.37 4.69
N HIS A 223 14.21 8.91 3.51
CA HIS A 223 14.62 7.51 3.28
C HIS A 223 15.94 7.15 3.99
N LYS A 224 16.76 8.13 4.36
CA LYS A 224 17.96 7.88 5.18
C LYS A 224 17.58 7.26 6.54
N ARG A 225 16.51 7.73 7.16
CA ARG A 225 15.98 7.16 8.42
C ARG A 225 15.34 5.80 8.20
N LEU A 226 14.94 5.48 6.97
CA LEU A 226 14.26 4.24 6.57
C LEU A 226 15.22 3.26 5.85
N ALA A 227 16.53 3.44 5.98
CA ALA A 227 17.53 2.74 5.18
C ALA A 227 17.36 1.22 5.14
N LEU A 228 16.95 0.60 6.26
CA LEU A 228 16.70 -0.84 6.41
C LEU A 228 15.22 -1.20 6.64
N GLU A 229 14.29 -0.29 6.33
CA GLU A 229 12.85 -0.56 6.46
C GLU A 229 12.30 -1.29 5.23
N VAL A 230 11.79 -2.50 5.46
CA VAL A 230 11.24 -3.34 4.38
C VAL A 230 9.90 -2.81 3.84
N ILE A 231 9.13 -2.14 4.70
CA ILE A 231 7.86 -1.47 4.37
C ILE A 231 8.06 0.05 4.38
N ASP A 232 9.04 0.50 3.61
CA ASP A 232 9.49 1.88 3.53
C ASP A 232 8.36 2.89 3.28
N ASP A 233 7.41 2.53 2.43
CA ASP A 233 6.24 3.33 2.11
C ASP A 233 5.36 3.63 3.33
N MET A 234 4.95 2.61 4.07
CA MET A 234 4.18 2.77 5.30
C MET A 234 4.94 3.57 6.34
N LYS A 235 6.25 3.31 6.47
CA LYS A 235 7.11 3.96 7.46
C LYS A 235 7.43 5.40 7.12
N LEU A 236 7.46 5.78 5.82
CA LEU A 236 7.56 7.17 5.42
C LEU A 236 6.40 8.00 5.97
N GLY A 237 5.17 7.52 5.81
CA GLY A 237 4.01 8.16 6.42
C GLY A 237 4.10 8.25 7.96
N LYS A 238 4.68 7.22 8.60
CA LYS A 238 4.89 7.20 10.06
C LYS A 238 5.87 8.28 10.51
N ILE A 239 7.06 8.37 9.91
CA ILE A 239 8.08 9.34 10.34
C ILE A 239 7.66 10.78 10.09
N ILE A 240 6.95 11.06 8.99
CA ILE A 240 6.40 12.38 8.69
C ILE A 240 5.41 12.79 9.79
N LYS A 241 4.51 11.89 10.17
CA LYS A 241 3.52 12.16 11.22
C LYS A 241 4.16 12.31 12.59
N LEU A 242 5.18 11.52 12.91
CA LEU A 242 5.97 11.66 14.15
C LEU A 242 6.74 12.98 14.21
N ALA A 243 7.14 13.53 13.07
CA ALA A 243 7.79 14.85 12.96
C ALA A 243 6.79 16.01 13.09
N GLY A 244 5.49 15.73 13.31
CA GLY A 244 4.45 16.72 13.57
C GLY A 244 3.76 17.28 12.32
N PHE A 245 4.06 16.75 11.13
CA PHE A 245 3.43 17.17 9.89
C PHE A 245 2.06 16.51 9.67
N ARG A 246 1.21 17.17 8.87
CA ARG A 246 -0.14 16.73 8.58
C ARG A 246 -0.14 15.75 7.41
N SER A 247 -0.63 14.53 7.67
CA SER A 247 -0.78 13.49 6.65
C SER A 247 -2.23 13.25 6.32
N GLY A 248 -2.50 12.94 5.06
CA GLY A 248 -3.82 12.57 4.58
C GLY A 248 -3.79 11.37 3.63
N THR A 249 -4.94 10.72 3.53
CA THR A 249 -5.17 9.63 2.56
C THR A 249 -6.39 9.96 1.71
N GLY A 250 -6.25 9.81 0.40
CA GLY A 250 -7.32 9.92 -0.59
C GLY A 250 -7.47 8.65 -1.40
N VAL A 251 -8.51 8.61 -2.25
CA VAL A 251 -8.84 7.49 -3.14
C VAL A 251 -8.65 7.94 -4.59
N ALA A 252 -7.90 7.14 -5.37
CA ALA A 252 -7.59 7.40 -6.78
C ALA A 252 -7.58 6.09 -7.59
N PHE A 253 -8.61 5.26 -7.43
CA PHE A 253 -8.66 3.92 -8.06
C PHE A 253 -8.69 3.97 -9.59
N ASP A 254 -9.23 5.05 -10.17
CA ASP A 254 -9.30 5.21 -11.62
C ASP A 254 -8.10 5.98 -12.16
N GLU A 255 -7.52 6.88 -11.36
CA GLU A 255 -6.49 7.82 -11.78
C GLU A 255 -5.06 7.30 -11.58
N VAL A 256 -4.85 6.44 -10.58
CA VAL A 256 -3.56 5.80 -10.27
C VAL A 256 -3.77 4.30 -10.32
N ARG A 257 -3.11 3.62 -11.26
CA ARG A 257 -3.27 2.18 -11.47
C ARG A 257 -1.94 1.44 -11.41
N VAL A 258 -1.98 0.24 -10.86
CA VAL A 258 -0.80 -0.62 -10.75
C VAL A 258 -1.17 -2.09 -10.95
N ARG A 259 -0.34 -2.80 -11.71
CA ARG A 259 -0.33 -4.26 -11.78
C ARG A 259 0.66 -4.78 -10.73
N TRP A 260 0.21 -4.78 -9.45
CA TRP A 260 1.10 -5.04 -8.32
C TRP A 260 1.83 -6.37 -8.41
N GLN A 261 1.11 -7.47 -8.63
CA GLN A 261 1.68 -8.82 -8.77
C GLN A 261 0.85 -9.62 -9.78
N SER A 262 1.49 -10.42 -10.62
CA SER A 262 0.83 -11.28 -11.59
C SER A 262 0.74 -12.71 -11.08
N GLY A 263 -0.49 -13.17 -10.75
CA GLY A 263 -0.76 -14.50 -10.23
C GLY A 263 -0.51 -14.66 -8.73
N VAL A 264 -1.31 -15.51 -8.10
CA VAL A 264 -1.30 -15.71 -6.63
C VAL A 264 0.06 -16.16 -6.07
N ARG A 265 0.85 -16.90 -6.85
CA ARG A 265 2.20 -17.32 -6.42
C ARG A 265 3.12 -16.13 -6.22
N ASN A 266 3.07 -15.16 -7.13
CA ASN A 266 3.87 -13.93 -7.04
C ASN A 266 3.33 -13.00 -5.94
N VAL A 267 2.00 -12.96 -5.72
CA VAL A 267 1.41 -12.26 -4.57
C VAL A 267 2.00 -12.82 -3.27
N ILE A 268 1.93 -14.16 -3.07
CA ILE A 268 2.47 -14.81 -1.86
C ILE A 268 3.98 -14.55 -1.71
N ALA A 269 4.75 -14.69 -2.78
CA ALA A 269 6.20 -14.44 -2.75
C ALA A 269 6.52 -12.97 -2.41
N GLY A 270 5.82 -12.03 -3.05
CA GLY A 270 6.02 -10.59 -2.85
C GLY A 270 5.69 -10.12 -1.43
N VAL A 271 4.62 -10.64 -0.82
CA VAL A 271 4.24 -10.27 0.55
C VAL A 271 5.02 -11.03 1.64
N THR A 272 5.67 -12.15 1.30
CA THR A 272 6.45 -12.94 2.28
C THR A 272 7.49 -12.09 3.01
N LYS A 273 8.14 -11.14 2.34
CA LYS A 273 9.09 -10.24 2.97
C LYS A 273 8.44 -9.16 3.84
N ASN A 274 7.19 -8.77 3.53
CA ASN A 274 6.54 -7.58 4.10
C ASN A 274 5.70 -7.90 5.35
N MET A 275 5.00 -9.06 5.39
CA MET A 275 4.01 -9.34 6.44
C MET A 275 4.62 -9.38 7.84
N PHE A 276 5.73 -10.07 8.03
CA PHE A 276 6.38 -10.14 9.34
C PHE A 276 7.05 -8.81 9.72
N ALA A 277 7.57 -8.06 8.74
CA ALA A 277 8.07 -6.70 8.94
C ALA A 277 6.96 -5.74 9.38
N ALA A 278 5.77 -5.82 8.76
CA ALA A 278 4.59 -5.02 9.13
C ALA A 278 4.14 -5.27 10.58
N LEU A 279 4.37 -6.49 11.10
CA LEU A 279 4.10 -6.88 12.48
C LEU A 279 5.30 -6.68 13.42
N GLY A 280 6.28 -5.86 13.00
CA GLY A 280 7.45 -5.52 13.82
C GLY A 280 8.35 -6.69 14.14
N TYR A 281 8.35 -7.73 13.30
CA TYR A 281 9.06 -9.01 13.54
C TYR A 281 8.70 -9.64 14.90
N ASN A 282 7.48 -9.40 15.39
CA ASN A 282 6.98 -9.91 16.65
C ASN A 282 6.06 -11.11 16.42
N VAL A 283 6.48 -12.28 16.92
CA VAL A 283 5.75 -13.55 16.76
C VAL A 283 4.38 -13.52 17.43
N MET A 284 4.27 -12.86 18.60
CA MET A 284 2.98 -12.76 19.32
C MET A 284 1.98 -11.91 18.56
N LEU A 285 2.43 -10.79 17.96
CA LEU A 285 1.58 -9.97 17.09
C LEU A 285 1.19 -10.76 15.83
N ALA A 286 2.11 -11.54 15.26
CA ALA A 286 1.80 -12.39 14.11
C ALA A 286 0.76 -13.46 14.45
N ALA A 287 0.90 -14.14 15.60
CA ALA A 287 -0.09 -15.11 16.08
C ALA A 287 -1.47 -14.43 16.31
N GLY A 288 -1.48 -13.24 16.90
CA GLY A 288 -2.70 -12.44 17.08
C GLY A 288 -3.36 -12.03 15.77
N ALA A 289 -2.55 -11.75 14.73
CA ALA A 289 -3.06 -11.34 13.41
C ALA A 289 -3.74 -12.47 12.63
N LEU A 290 -3.53 -13.75 13.00
CA LEU A 290 -4.24 -14.90 12.42
C LEU A 290 -5.67 -15.04 12.98
N LEU A 291 -5.98 -14.45 14.14
CA LEU A 291 -7.28 -14.64 14.78
C LEU A 291 -8.43 -13.95 14.04
N PRO A 292 -8.33 -12.69 13.56
CA PRO A 292 -9.43 -12.02 12.88
C PRO A 292 -9.91 -12.74 11.60
N PRO A 293 -9.05 -13.18 10.66
CA PRO A 293 -9.50 -13.95 9.49
C PRO A 293 -10.24 -15.24 9.87
N LEU A 294 -9.73 -15.96 10.87
CA LEU A 294 -10.41 -17.15 11.38
C LEU A 294 -11.76 -16.80 12.01
N ALA A 295 -11.83 -15.79 12.88
CA ALA A 295 -13.02 -15.44 13.62
C ALA A 295 -14.12 -14.82 12.76
N PHE A 296 -13.78 -14.00 11.75
CA PHE A 296 -14.75 -13.22 10.99
C PHE A 296 -15.09 -13.81 9.62
N SER A 297 -14.21 -14.61 9.00
CA SER A 297 -14.46 -15.22 7.69
C SER A 297 -14.67 -16.74 7.78
N ILE A 298 -13.86 -17.47 8.53
CA ILE A 298 -13.87 -18.92 8.54
C ILE A 298 -14.91 -19.48 9.51
N THR A 299 -14.90 -19.07 10.80
CA THR A 299 -15.82 -19.65 11.77
C THR A 299 -17.28 -19.32 11.50
N PRO A 300 -17.70 -18.15 10.95
CA PRO A 300 -19.08 -17.93 10.55
C PRO A 300 -19.53 -18.85 9.41
N LEU A 301 -18.67 -19.11 8.44
CA LEU A 301 -18.94 -20.08 7.36
C LEU A 301 -19.21 -21.49 7.94
N LEU A 302 -18.31 -21.95 8.81
CA LEU A 302 -18.46 -23.23 9.50
C LEU A 302 -19.74 -23.25 10.39
N GLY A 303 -20.04 -22.13 11.04
CA GLY A 303 -21.23 -21.98 11.86
C GLY A 303 -22.54 -22.09 11.07
N VAL A 304 -22.58 -21.53 9.86
CA VAL A 304 -23.73 -21.70 8.95
C VAL A 304 -23.95 -23.16 8.58
N ILE A 305 -22.89 -23.92 8.37
CA ILE A 305 -22.95 -25.32 7.97
C ILE A 305 -23.28 -26.24 9.17
N LEU A 306 -22.58 -26.08 10.27
CA LEU A 306 -22.53 -27.05 11.37
C LEU A 306 -23.42 -26.69 12.58
N ALA A 307 -23.67 -25.39 12.85
CA ALA A 307 -24.45 -24.98 13.98
C ALA A 307 -25.97 -25.15 13.75
N THR A 308 -26.76 -25.08 14.82
CA THR A 308 -28.22 -25.17 14.81
C THR A 308 -28.85 -24.03 15.58
N GLY A 309 -30.15 -23.79 15.35
CA GLY A 309 -30.92 -22.76 16.09
C GLY A 309 -30.30 -21.35 15.96
N TRP A 310 -30.33 -20.58 17.02
CA TRP A 310 -29.84 -19.19 17.05
C TRP A 310 -28.35 -19.05 16.75
N ALA A 311 -27.53 -20.06 17.06
CA ALA A 311 -26.11 -20.05 16.71
C ALA A 311 -25.89 -19.97 15.20
N ARG A 312 -26.67 -20.75 14.42
CA ARG A 312 -26.65 -20.70 12.93
C ARG A 312 -27.11 -19.33 12.43
N VAL A 313 -28.17 -18.77 13.02
CA VAL A 313 -28.67 -17.44 12.61
C VAL A 313 -27.60 -16.37 12.80
N PHE A 314 -26.95 -16.30 13.96
CA PHE A 314 -25.89 -15.34 14.22
C PHE A 314 -24.66 -15.56 13.32
N ALA A 315 -24.28 -16.81 13.09
CA ALA A 315 -23.20 -17.12 12.12
C ALA A 315 -23.55 -16.63 10.71
N GLY A 316 -24.82 -16.79 10.27
CA GLY A 316 -25.32 -16.27 9.00
C GLY A 316 -25.27 -14.74 8.91
N ILE A 317 -25.68 -14.05 9.99
CA ILE A 317 -25.57 -12.57 10.05
C ILE A 317 -24.11 -12.13 9.95
N ALA A 318 -23.20 -12.75 10.70
CA ALA A 318 -21.78 -12.43 10.65
C ALA A 318 -21.21 -12.62 9.24
N LEU A 319 -21.43 -13.79 8.64
CA LEU A 319 -20.97 -14.10 7.29
C LEU A 319 -21.53 -13.11 6.26
N ALA A 320 -22.84 -12.91 6.25
CA ALA A 320 -23.49 -11.97 5.33
C ALA A 320 -22.93 -10.55 5.45
N THR A 321 -22.67 -10.10 6.69
CA THR A 321 -22.09 -8.77 6.95
C THR A 321 -20.69 -8.64 6.39
N VAL A 322 -19.82 -9.64 6.60
CA VAL A 322 -18.44 -9.63 6.08
C VAL A 322 -18.44 -9.69 4.54
N LEU A 323 -19.25 -10.56 3.95
CA LEU A 323 -19.40 -10.65 2.50
C LEU A 323 -19.94 -9.33 1.89
N ALA A 324 -20.92 -8.69 2.55
CA ALA A 324 -21.45 -7.41 2.11
C ALA A 324 -20.39 -6.29 2.18
N MET A 325 -19.59 -6.26 3.25
CA MET A 325 -18.48 -5.31 3.40
C MET A 325 -17.41 -5.54 2.32
N HIS A 326 -17.04 -6.79 2.06
CA HIS A 326 -16.08 -7.14 1.00
C HIS A 326 -16.63 -6.77 -0.39
N ALA A 327 -17.89 -7.06 -0.68
CA ALA A 327 -18.56 -6.66 -1.91
C ALA A 327 -18.59 -5.13 -2.10
N PHE A 328 -18.81 -4.39 -1.01
CA PHE A 328 -18.78 -2.94 -1.00
C PHE A 328 -17.37 -2.41 -1.36
N VAL A 329 -16.32 -2.95 -0.75
CA VAL A 329 -14.92 -2.57 -1.05
C VAL A 329 -14.56 -2.90 -2.49
N LEU A 330 -14.91 -4.10 -2.98
CA LEU A 330 -14.69 -4.52 -4.36
C LEU A 330 -15.39 -3.59 -5.36
N GLY A 331 -16.66 -3.27 -5.13
CA GLY A 331 -17.42 -2.36 -5.98
C GLY A 331 -16.80 -0.97 -6.07
N HIS A 332 -16.23 -0.45 -4.97
CA HIS A 332 -15.50 0.82 -4.97
C HIS A 332 -14.18 0.73 -5.73
N ALA A 333 -13.52 -0.42 -5.71
CA ALA A 333 -12.31 -0.69 -6.49
C ALA A 333 -12.57 -1.04 -7.97
N GLY A 334 -13.82 -0.90 -8.46
CA GLY A 334 -14.20 -1.22 -9.84
C GLY A 334 -14.23 -2.72 -10.16
N GLN A 335 -14.23 -3.57 -9.14
CA GLN A 335 -14.29 -5.02 -9.28
C GLN A 335 -15.73 -5.54 -9.12
N SER A 336 -16.03 -6.71 -9.70
CA SER A 336 -17.33 -7.34 -9.50
C SER A 336 -17.58 -7.69 -8.03
N PRO A 337 -18.69 -7.23 -7.42
CA PRO A 337 -19.04 -7.55 -6.03
C PRO A 337 -19.18 -9.05 -5.77
N PHE A 338 -19.45 -9.86 -6.80
CA PHE A 338 -19.55 -11.33 -6.68
C PHE A 338 -18.27 -12.00 -6.21
N TYR A 339 -17.11 -11.36 -6.43
CA TYR A 339 -15.85 -11.86 -5.87
C TYR A 339 -15.78 -11.82 -4.35
N ALA A 340 -16.71 -11.15 -3.67
CA ALA A 340 -16.82 -11.24 -2.21
C ALA A 340 -17.09 -12.69 -1.73
N LEU A 341 -17.66 -13.54 -2.57
CA LEU A 341 -17.82 -14.97 -2.27
C LEU A 341 -16.48 -15.70 -2.09
N THR A 342 -15.36 -15.12 -2.55
CA THR A 342 -14.01 -15.66 -2.32
C THR A 342 -13.43 -15.24 -0.96
N ASP A 343 -14.17 -14.50 -0.12
CA ASP A 343 -13.70 -14.00 1.19
C ASP A 343 -13.09 -15.10 2.08
N PRO A 344 -13.72 -16.28 2.30
CA PRO A 344 -13.13 -17.33 3.10
C PRO A 344 -11.82 -17.87 2.52
N LEU A 345 -11.72 -17.95 1.19
CA LEU A 345 -10.50 -18.35 0.49
C LEU A 345 -9.39 -17.28 0.69
N GLY A 346 -9.76 -16.01 0.55
CA GLY A 346 -8.87 -14.87 0.81
C GLY A 346 -8.34 -14.89 2.24
N ALA A 347 -9.19 -15.20 3.23
CA ALA A 347 -8.80 -15.34 4.63
C ALA A 347 -7.75 -16.43 4.84
N ILE A 348 -7.95 -17.62 4.26
CA ILE A 348 -6.98 -18.74 4.33
C ILE A 348 -5.65 -18.33 3.66
N LEU A 349 -5.70 -17.71 2.50
CA LEU A 349 -4.49 -17.24 1.81
C LEU A 349 -3.76 -16.17 2.62
N PHE A 350 -4.48 -15.26 3.26
CA PHE A 350 -3.90 -14.21 4.09
C PHE A 350 -3.20 -14.79 5.33
N ASP A 351 -3.83 -15.73 6.04
CA ASP A 351 -3.24 -16.43 7.17
C ASP A 351 -2.01 -17.27 6.74
N TRP A 352 -2.09 -17.89 5.57
CA TRP A 352 -0.95 -18.57 4.97
C TRP A 352 0.20 -17.61 4.67
N MET A 353 -0.07 -16.44 4.11
CA MET A 353 0.95 -15.43 3.81
C MET A 353 1.64 -14.92 5.08
N ILE A 354 0.91 -14.65 6.17
CA ILE A 354 1.48 -14.28 7.47
C ILE A 354 2.36 -15.41 8.00
N SER A 355 1.81 -16.61 8.08
CA SER A 355 2.51 -17.79 8.62
C SER A 355 3.79 -18.09 7.86
N ARG A 356 3.72 -18.07 6.51
CA ARG A 356 4.88 -18.25 5.64
C ARG A 356 5.93 -17.16 5.86
N SER A 357 5.51 -15.90 5.97
CA SER A 357 6.42 -14.77 6.21
C SER A 357 7.20 -14.96 7.51
N VAL A 358 6.52 -15.36 8.60
CA VAL A 358 7.14 -15.63 9.89
C VAL A 358 8.12 -16.80 9.79
N ILE A 359 7.65 -17.95 9.28
CA ILE A 359 8.45 -19.18 9.20
C ILE A 359 9.70 -18.94 8.36
N VAL A 360 9.56 -18.39 7.16
CA VAL A 360 10.69 -18.16 6.24
C VAL A 360 11.70 -17.20 6.85
N THR A 361 11.24 -16.08 7.43
CA THR A 361 12.14 -15.08 8.02
C THR A 361 12.89 -15.62 9.23
N LEU A 362 12.23 -16.37 10.10
CA LEU A 362 12.87 -16.97 11.28
C LEU A 362 13.82 -18.10 10.89
N TRP A 363 13.41 -18.96 9.95
CA TRP A 363 14.26 -20.08 9.50
C TRP A 363 15.51 -19.60 8.77
N GLN A 364 15.41 -18.55 7.95
CA GLN A 364 16.56 -17.96 7.27
C GLN A 364 17.40 -17.03 8.17
N GLY A 365 16.89 -16.64 9.33
CA GLY A 365 17.51 -15.65 10.20
C GLY A 365 17.49 -14.23 9.64
N GLY A 366 16.59 -13.92 8.70
CA GLY A 366 16.52 -12.61 8.05
C GLY A 366 15.62 -12.58 6.83
N VAL A 367 15.73 -11.50 6.07
CA VAL A 367 14.96 -11.26 4.85
C VAL A 367 15.89 -11.26 3.64
N LYS A 368 15.60 -12.09 2.64
CA LYS A 368 16.26 -12.02 1.34
C LYS A 368 15.44 -11.11 0.43
N TRP A 369 16.03 -10.01 -0.01
CA TRP A 369 15.41 -9.12 -0.97
C TRP A 369 16.27 -9.02 -2.24
N ARG A 370 15.74 -9.57 -3.32
CA ARG A 370 16.50 -9.79 -4.58
C ARG A 370 17.80 -10.56 -4.28
N ASP A 371 18.95 -9.98 -4.59
CA ASP A 371 20.27 -10.63 -4.41
C ASP A 371 20.91 -10.39 -3.04
N THR A 372 20.28 -9.59 -2.17
CA THR A 372 20.87 -9.20 -0.88
C THR A 372 20.12 -9.86 0.28
N PHE A 373 20.87 -10.37 1.23
CA PHE A 373 20.36 -10.91 2.49
C PHE A 373 20.54 -9.88 3.61
N TYR A 374 19.49 -9.67 4.39
CA TYR A 374 19.46 -8.73 5.50
C TYR A 374 19.18 -9.49 6.79
N PRO A 375 20.15 -9.54 7.74
CA PRO A 375 19.99 -10.24 9.02
C PRO A 375 18.84 -9.64 9.83
N LEU A 376 18.05 -10.52 10.49
CA LEU A 376 16.88 -10.12 11.26
C LEU A 376 17.22 -9.16 12.41
N ASP A 377 18.37 -9.37 13.06
CA ASP A 377 18.82 -8.51 14.16
C ASP A 377 19.14 -7.09 13.69
N GLU A 378 19.70 -6.93 12.48
CA GLU A 378 19.92 -5.62 11.87
C GLU A 378 18.60 -4.92 11.51
N LEU A 379 17.68 -5.69 10.91
CA LEU A 379 16.35 -5.17 10.58
C LEU A 379 15.60 -4.69 11.83
N ARG A 380 15.62 -5.49 12.91
CA ARG A 380 14.96 -5.13 14.19
C ARG A 380 15.56 -3.90 14.84
N LYS A 381 16.89 -3.76 14.84
CA LYS A 381 17.58 -2.60 15.45
C LYS A 381 17.31 -1.28 14.74
N ASN A 382 16.99 -1.33 13.45
CA ASN A 382 16.78 -0.14 12.61
C ASN A 382 15.30 0.14 12.31
N MET A 383 14.38 -0.56 12.96
CA MET A 383 12.95 -0.31 12.82
C MET A 383 12.56 1.06 13.38
N VAL A 384 11.63 1.70 12.67
CA VAL A 384 11.03 2.98 13.06
C VAL A 384 9.63 2.80 13.66
#